data_d9e7f89a04d0e4ccbbc4205980556a59
#
_entry.id   d9e7f89a04d0e4ccbbc4205980556a59
#
_cell.length_a   1.000
_cell.length_b   1.000
_cell.length_c   1.000
_cell.angle_alpha   90.00
_cell.angle_beta   90.00
_cell.angle_gamma   90.00
#
_symmetry.space_group_name_H-M   'P 1'
#
loop_
_entity.id
_entity.type
_entity.pdbx_description
1 polymer ?
#
loop_
_entity_poly.entity_id
_entity_poly.type
_entity_poly.pdbx_seq_one_letter_code
_entity_poly.pdbx_strand_id
1 'polypeptide(L)'
;MTTAHVSTIDTHLGPFTAVVAPDGAVLAGGWTADPNDLLPQVSPSLRPTSLTTRRDLGEVTRAVRAYHRGDLAAIDDVPVRQRAGGFTEQAWTALRAVPAGRTVSYAEYAGLAGGPAAVRAAASACAKNAATLFVPCHRVVRTGGATGNFRWGVEVKRRLLAHEARARPE
;
A
#
# COMPACT_ATOMS: atom_id res chain seq x y z
N MET A 1 21.81 12.12 8.41
CA MET A 1 20.95 11.18 9.19
C MET A 1 19.49 11.56 9.02
N THR A 2 18.65 10.57 8.73
CA THR A 2 17.22 10.79 8.55
C THR A 2 16.46 10.00 9.60
N THR A 3 15.51 10.68 10.25
CA THR A 3 14.62 10.06 11.22
C THR A 3 13.22 9.98 10.63
N ALA A 4 12.56 8.85 10.84
CA ALA A 4 11.15 8.69 10.50
C ALA A 4 10.36 8.36 11.75
N HIS A 5 9.06 8.55 11.69
CA HIS A 5 8.14 8.23 12.77
C HIS A 5 7.41 6.93 12.45
N VAL A 6 7.21 6.10 13.44
CA VAL A 6 6.56 4.81 13.28
C VAL A 6 5.45 4.64 14.31
N SER A 7 4.33 4.09 13.86
CA SER A 7 3.22 3.72 14.76
C SER A 7 2.59 2.43 14.28
N THR A 8 2.16 1.63 15.24
CA THR A 8 1.39 0.42 14.97
C THR A 8 -0.04 0.65 15.41
N ILE A 9 -0.97 0.35 14.53
CA ILE A 9 -2.40 0.60 14.70
C ILE A 9 -3.12 -0.76 14.72
N ASP A 10 -3.92 -1.00 15.74
CA ASP A 10 -4.71 -2.23 15.79
C ASP A 10 -5.90 -2.12 14.83
N THR A 11 -6.06 -3.14 14.00
CA THR A 11 -7.18 -3.22 13.06
C THR A 11 -7.81 -4.60 13.13
N HIS A 12 -9.01 -4.74 12.57
CA HIS A 12 -9.69 -6.04 12.51
C HIS A 12 -8.96 -7.05 11.61
N LEU A 13 -7.97 -6.59 10.83
CA LEU A 13 -7.11 -7.46 10.01
C LEU A 13 -5.76 -7.74 10.68
N GLY A 14 -5.59 -7.30 11.92
CA GLY A 14 -4.34 -7.42 12.66
C GLY A 14 -3.62 -6.09 12.79
N PRO A 15 -2.42 -6.09 13.41
CA PRO A 15 -1.67 -4.86 13.56
C PRO A 15 -1.21 -4.33 12.21
N PHE A 16 -1.34 -3.02 12.01
CA PHE A 16 -0.86 -2.33 10.82
C PHE A 16 0.20 -1.31 11.28
N THR A 17 1.40 -1.41 10.74
CA THR A 17 2.48 -0.47 11.05
C THR A 17 2.71 0.45 9.86
N ALA A 18 2.85 1.75 10.14
CA ALA A 18 3.20 2.74 9.14
C ALA A 18 4.49 3.45 9.54
N VAL A 19 5.33 3.74 8.56
CA VAL A 19 6.56 4.51 8.71
C VAL A 19 6.39 5.79 7.91
N VAL A 20 6.55 6.93 8.56
CA VAL A 20 6.22 8.24 8.00
C VAL A 20 7.42 9.17 8.12
N ALA A 21 7.74 9.89 7.03
CA ALA A 21 8.77 10.90 7.02
C ALA A 21 8.35 12.09 7.91
N PRO A 22 9.30 12.94 8.35
CA PRO A 22 8.97 14.09 9.20
C PRO A 22 7.92 15.04 8.61
N ASP A 23 7.84 15.13 7.29
CA ASP A 23 6.85 15.97 6.60
C ASP A 23 5.49 15.30 6.41
N GLY A 24 5.31 14.09 6.92
CA GLY A 24 4.03 13.39 6.87
C GLY A 24 3.85 12.41 5.72
N ALA A 25 4.80 12.32 4.79
CA ALA A 25 4.68 11.36 3.69
C ALA A 25 4.94 9.92 4.16
N VAL A 26 4.07 9.00 3.74
CA VAL A 26 4.24 7.58 4.05
C VAL A 26 5.40 7.01 3.25
N LEU A 27 6.34 6.38 3.94
CA LEU A 27 7.47 5.69 3.33
C LEU A 27 7.20 4.18 3.23
N ALA A 28 6.45 3.63 4.16
CA ALA A 28 6.12 2.21 4.18
C ALA A 28 4.89 1.94 5.03
N GLY A 29 4.21 0.86 4.74
CA GLY A 29 3.07 0.39 5.54
C GLY A 29 2.77 -1.08 5.27
N GLY A 30 2.23 -1.76 6.26
CA GLY A 30 1.84 -3.15 6.10
C GLY A 30 1.27 -3.76 7.39
N TRP A 31 0.65 -4.92 7.22
CA TRP A 31 0.02 -5.65 8.33
C TRP A 31 1.07 -6.47 9.07
N THR A 32 1.85 -5.79 9.87
CA THR A 32 2.88 -6.35 10.74
C THR A 32 2.97 -5.49 11.99
N ALA A 33 3.44 -6.06 13.09
CA ALA A 33 3.74 -5.30 14.30
C ALA A 33 5.21 -4.86 14.36
N ASP A 34 6.04 -5.34 13.43
CA ASP A 34 7.48 -5.07 13.43
C ASP A 34 7.88 -4.15 12.27
N PRO A 35 8.31 -2.91 12.55
CA PRO A 35 8.74 -1.99 11.50
C PRO A 35 9.96 -2.52 10.71
N ASN A 36 10.73 -3.44 11.26
CA ASN A 36 11.86 -4.04 10.55
C ASN A 36 11.41 -4.91 9.38
N ASP A 37 10.14 -5.33 9.34
CA ASP A 37 9.56 -6.01 8.18
C ASP A 37 9.32 -5.04 7.01
N LEU A 38 9.26 -3.76 7.28
CA LEU A 38 8.95 -2.71 6.30
C LEU A 38 10.18 -2.06 5.70
N LEU A 39 11.20 -1.80 6.53
CA LEU A 39 12.36 -1.00 6.13
C LEU A 39 13.12 -1.55 4.92
N PRO A 40 13.31 -2.87 4.77
CA PRO A 40 14.03 -3.40 3.61
C PRO A 40 13.39 -3.07 2.26
N GLN A 41 12.10 -2.75 2.26
CA GLN A 41 11.37 -2.42 1.04
C GLN A 41 11.46 -0.96 0.65
N VAL A 42 11.80 -0.11 1.61
CA VAL A 42 11.99 1.31 1.34
C VAL A 42 13.27 1.46 0.50
N SER A 43 13.19 2.25 -0.57
CA SER A 43 14.34 2.54 -1.41
C SER A 43 15.52 3.02 -0.54
N PRO A 44 16.75 2.57 -0.80
CA PRO A 44 17.91 2.96 0.01
C PRO A 44 18.05 4.48 0.16
N SER A 45 17.72 5.26 -0.87
CA SER A 45 17.81 6.71 -0.80
C SER A 45 16.80 7.36 0.14
N LEU A 46 15.72 6.65 0.46
CA LEU A 46 14.65 7.14 1.35
C LEU A 46 14.64 6.43 2.70
N ARG A 47 15.42 5.37 2.84
CA ARG A 47 15.40 4.55 4.06
C ARG A 47 15.90 5.36 5.25
N PRO A 48 15.09 5.49 6.32
CA PRO A 48 15.51 6.23 7.49
C PRO A 48 16.64 5.49 8.23
N THR A 49 17.50 6.24 8.89
CA THR A 49 18.57 5.68 9.70
C THR A 49 18.15 5.48 11.15
N SER A 50 17.05 6.12 11.56
CA SER A 50 16.49 5.94 12.90
C SER A 50 14.98 6.08 12.86
N LEU A 51 14.31 5.45 13.81
CA LEU A 51 12.85 5.49 13.96
C LEU A 51 12.50 6.01 15.34
N THR A 52 11.52 6.92 15.39
CA THR A 52 10.90 7.36 16.64
C THR A 52 9.49 6.80 16.69
N THR A 53 9.22 5.98 17.71
CA THR A 53 7.89 5.41 17.91
C THR A 53 6.95 6.51 18.41
N ARG A 54 5.80 6.60 17.77
CA ARG A 54 4.75 7.52 18.16
C ARG A 54 3.43 6.77 18.34
N ARG A 55 2.60 7.26 19.26
CA ARG A 55 1.27 6.70 19.47
C ARG A 55 0.34 7.05 18.32
N ASP A 56 0.53 8.21 17.73
CA ASP A 56 -0.35 8.76 16.68
C ASP A 56 0.50 9.49 15.64
N LEU A 57 0.25 9.19 14.36
CA LEU A 57 0.92 9.82 13.23
C LEU A 57 0.04 10.90 12.57
N GLY A 58 -1.02 11.32 13.25
CA GLY A 58 -1.92 12.35 12.74
C GLY A 58 -2.82 11.85 11.62
N GLU A 59 -2.74 12.48 10.44
CA GLU A 59 -3.58 12.14 9.30
C GLU A 59 -3.44 10.67 8.87
N VAL A 60 -2.24 10.13 8.92
CA VAL A 60 -1.99 8.74 8.53
C VAL A 60 -2.74 7.78 9.45
N THR A 61 -2.65 7.99 10.75
CA THR A 61 -3.37 7.16 11.72
C THR A 61 -4.88 7.26 11.53
N ARG A 62 -5.38 8.49 11.35
CA ARG A 62 -6.82 8.71 11.11
C ARG A 62 -7.29 8.01 9.83
N ALA A 63 -6.50 8.11 8.76
CA ALA A 63 -6.83 7.50 7.47
C ALA A 63 -6.88 5.98 7.56
N VAL A 64 -5.90 5.37 8.23
CA VAL A 64 -5.86 3.91 8.40
C VAL A 64 -7.06 3.43 9.21
N ARG A 65 -7.37 4.10 10.31
CA ARG A 65 -8.52 3.76 11.13
C ARG A 65 -9.84 3.93 10.37
N ALA A 66 -9.99 5.05 9.67
CA ALA A 66 -11.20 5.33 8.88
C ALA A 66 -11.40 4.29 7.78
N TYR A 67 -10.34 3.93 7.07
CA TYR A 67 -10.42 2.89 6.05
C TYR A 67 -10.93 1.57 6.63
N HIS A 68 -10.37 1.13 7.74
CA HIS A 68 -10.75 -0.14 8.34
C HIS A 68 -12.17 -0.12 8.90
N ARG A 69 -12.74 1.06 9.17
CA ARG A 69 -14.14 1.22 9.58
C ARG A 69 -15.10 1.38 8.41
N GLY A 70 -14.61 1.39 7.17
CA GLY A 70 -15.45 1.44 5.97
C GLY A 70 -15.37 2.71 5.15
N ASP A 71 -14.65 3.75 5.60
CA ASP A 71 -14.38 4.94 4.81
C ASP A 71 -13.19 4.67 3.89
N LEU A 72 -13.48 3.99 2.80
CA LEU A 72 -12.44 3.45 1.92
C LEU A 72 -11.62 4.53 1.20
N ALA A 73 -12.19 5.71 0.98
CA ALA A 73 -11.51 6.81 0.31
C ALA A 73 -10.56 7.58 1.23
N ALA A 74 -10.59 7.32 2.54
CA ALA A 74 -9.79 8.04 3.50
C ALA A 74 -8.27 7.98 3.23
N ILE A 75 -7.81 6.92 2.56
CA ILE A 75 -6.39 6.73 2.25
C ILE A 75 -5.97 7.38 0.92
N ASP A 76 -6.91 7.84 0.11
CA ASP A 76 -6.62 8.23 -1.28
C ASP A 76 -5.72 9.46 -1.38
N ASP A 77 -5.84 10.40 -0.45
CA ASP A 77 -5.09 11.65 -0.48
C ASP A 77 -3.88 11.67 0.47
N VAL A 78 -3.58 10.56 1.12
CA VAL A 78 -2.43 10.49 2.02
C VAL A 78 -1.14 10.56 1.18
N PRO A 79 -0.24 11.50 1.49
CA PRO A 79 1.02 11.60 0.73
C PRO A 79 1.88 10.34 0.90
N VAL A 80 2.42 9.87 -0.22
CA VAL A 80 3.30 8.70 -0.25
C VAL A 80 4.59 9.10 -0.94
N ARG A 81 5.71 8.63 -0.44
CA ARG A 81 7.00 8.86 -1.07
C ARG A 81 7.70 7.52 -1.29
N GLN A 82 7.88 7.18 -2.56
CA GLN A 82 8.63 6.00 -2.99
C GLN A 82 9.50 6.39 -4.19
N ARG A 83 10.61 5.70 -4.37
CA ARG A 83 11.50 5.90 -5.52
C ARG A 83 11.86 4.57 -6.17
N ALA A 84 11.80 4.57 -7.50
CA ALA A 84 12.20 3.42 -8.33
C ALA A 84 12.46 3.91 -9.75
N GLY A 85 12.72 3.00 -10.67
CA GLY A 85 12.82 3.35 -12.09
C GLY A 85 11.50 3.87 -12.64
N GLY A 86 11.55 4.60 -13.74
CA GLY A 86 10.40 5.36 -14.27
C GLY A 86 9.12 4.58 -14.44
N PHE A 87 9.19 3.36 -15.01
CA PHE A 87 7.98 2.55 -15.19
C PHE A 87 7.35 2.15 -13.85
N THR A 88 8.17 1.77 -12.88
CA THR A 88 7.68 1.36 -11.56
C THR A 88 6.95 2.50 -10.86
N GLU A 89 7.50 3.71 -10.89
CA GLU A 89 6.84 4.89 -10.30
C GLU A 89 5.55 5.21 -11.02
N GLN A 90 5.53 5.12 -12.34
CA GLN A 90 4.34 5.32 -13.16
C GLN A 90 3.27 4.27 -12.83
N ALA A 91 3.68 3.02 -12.63
CA ALA A 91 2.77 1.94 -12.26
C ALA A 91 2.14 2.18 -10.87
N TRP A 92 2.91 2.67 -9.91
CA TRP A 92 2.37 3.01 -8.59
C TRP A 92 1.37 4.16 -8.68
N THR A 93 1.63 5.16 -9.50
CA THR A 93 0.69 6.27 -9.72
C THR A 93 -0.62 5.77 -10.32
N ALA A 94 -0.54 4.89 -11.32
CA ALA A 94 -1.71 4.30 -11.94
C ALA A 94 -2.52 3.47 -10.95
N LEU A 95 -1.83 2.76 -10.07
CA LEU A 95 -2.47 1.91 -9.07
C LEU A 95 -3.30 2.74 -8.07
N ARG A 96 -2.81 3.90 -7.68
CA ARG A 96 -3.56 4.78 -6.77
C ARG A 96 -4.86 5.31 -7.39
N ALA A 97 -4.98 5.28 -8.70
CA ALA A 97 -6.19 5.68 -9.40
C ALA A 97 -7.24 4.56 -9.48
N VAL A 98 -6.90 3.32 -9.13
CA VAL A 98 -7.86 2.21 -9.08
C VAL A 98 -8.71 2.37 -7.82
N PRO A 99 -10.02 2.61 -7.95
CA PRO A 99 -10.85 2.87 -6.78
C PRO A 99 -11.10 1.62 -5.95
N ALA A 100 -11.38 1.83 -4.66
CA ALA A 100 -11.79 0.75 -3.78
C ALA A 100 -13.05 0.07 -4.31
N GLY A 101 -13.12 -1.24 -4.13
CA GLY A 101 -14.24 -2.04 -4.64
C GLY A 101 -14.07 -2.49 -6.08
N ARG A 102 -13.01 -2.04 -6.74
CA ARG A 102 -12.67 -2.48 -8.10
C ARG A 102 -11.36 -3.28 -8.06
N THR A 103 -11.30 -4.35 -8.84
CA THR A 103 -10.06 -5.09 -9.05
C THR A 103 -9.67 -5.02 -10.52
N VAL A 104 -8.37 -5.12 -10.77
CA VAL A 104 -7.83 -5.21 -12.13
C VAL A 104 -6.91 -6.42 -12.19
N SER A 105 -6.82 -7.04 -13.37
CA SER A 105 -5.84 -8.10 -13.58
C SER A 105 -4.44 -7.50 -13.73
N TYR A 106 -3.40 -8.32 -13.62
CA TYR A 106 -2.03 -7.85 -13.89
C TYR A 106 -1.90 -7.33 -15.32
N ALA A 107 -2.59 -7.93 -16.29
CA ALA A 107 -2.58 -7.45 -17.68
C ALA A 107 -3.27 -6.08 -17.81
N GLU A 108 -4.42 -5.91 -17.19
CA GLU A 108 -5.12 -4.62 -17.16
C GLU A 108 -4.27 -3.55 -16.47
N TYR A 109 -3.65 -3.92 -15.36
CA TYR A 109 -2.77 -3.01 -14.62
C TYR A 109 -1.59 -2.55 -15.48
N ALA A 110 -0.94 -3.48 -16.20
CA ALA A 110 0.14 -3.13 -17.12
C ALA A 110 -0.32 -2.09 -18.15
N GLY A 111 -1.52 -2.27 -18.70
CA GLY A 111 -2.10 -1.31 -19.63
C GLY A 111 -2.32 0.06 -19.01
N LEU A 112 -2.89 0.10 -17.80
CA LEU A 112 -3.11 1.34 -17.06
C LEU A 112 -1.81 2.07 -16.74
N ALA A 113 -0.74 1.33 -16.53
CA ALA A 113 0.60 1.88 -16.26
C ALA A 113 1.31 2.37 -17.53
N GLY A 114 0.70 2.19 -18.72
CA GLY A 114 1.27 2.64 -19.96
C GLY A 114 2.18 1.64 -20.65
N GLY A 115 2.22 0.39 -20.17
CA GLY A 115 3.05 -0.67 -20.75
C GLY A 115 2.27 -1.97 -20.90
N PRO A 116 1.32 -2.08 -21.85
CA PRO A 116 0.50 -3.27 -21.97
C PRO A 116 1.27 -4.58 -22.20
N ALA A 117 2.48 -4.49 -22.75
CA ALA A 117 3.36 -5.65 -22.91
C ALA A 117 4.22 -5.91 -21.68
N ALA A 118 4.20 -5.03 -20.69
CA ALA A 118 5.09 -5.08 -19.52
C ALA A 118 4.42 -5.70 -18.30
N VAL A 119 3.74 -6.83 -18.47
CA VAL A 119 2.99 -7.48 -17.38
C VAL A 119 3.91 -7.89 -16.23
N ARG A 120 5.12 -8.40 -16.53
CA ARG A 120 6.09 -8.78 -15.50
C ARG A 120 6.59 -7.58 -14.71
N ALA A 121 6.84 -6.45 -15.42
CA ALA A 121 7.29 -5.23 -14.76
C ALA A 121 6.18 -4.66 -13.87
N ALA A 122 4.94 -4.75 -14.29
CA ALA A 122 3.78 -4.34 -13.48
C ALA A 122 3.65 -5.22 -12.22
N ALA A 123 3.81 -6.54 -12.37
CA ALA A 123 3.81 -7.45 -11.22
C ALA A 123 4.97 -7.14 -10.26
N SER A 124 6.14 -6.83 -10.81
CA SER A 124 7.31 -6.42 -10.03
C SER A 124 7.04 -5.12 -9.26
N ALA A 125 6.32 -4.17 -9.85
CA ALA A 125 5.95 -2.94 -9.16
C ALA A 125 5.07 -3.23 -7.94
N CYS A 126 4.14 -4.17 -8.04
CA CYS A 126 3.36 -4.63 -6.88
C CYS A 126 4.26 -5.22 -5.80
N ALA A 127 5.20 -6.09 -6.18
CA ALA A 127 6.11 -6.74 -5.25
C ALA A 127 7.05 -5.75 -4.55
N LYS A 128 7.41 -4.65 -5.22
CA LYS A 128 8.30 -3.61 -4.69
C LYS A 128 7.57 -2.53 -3.89
N ASN A 129 6.27 -2.56 -3.86
CA ASN A 129 5.49 -1.54 -3.17
C ASN A 129 5.69 -1.61 -1.66
N ALA A 130 6.36 -0.61 -1.10
CA ALA A 130 6.58 -0.51 0.35
C ALA A 130 5.39 0.12 1.06
N ALA A 131 4.56 0.89 0.37
CA ALA A 131 3.46 1.66 0.95
C ALA A 131 2.12 0.95 0.79
N THR A 132 2.06 -0.31 1.21
CA THR A 132 0.85 -1.14 1.12
C THR A 132 -0.32 -0.43 1.79
N LEU A 133 -1.50 -0.61 1.24
CA LEU A 133 -2.76 0.06 1.51
C LEU A 133 -2.83 1.41 0.78
N PHE A 134 -1.89 2.32 1.02
CA PHE A 134 -1.90 3.66 0.41
C PHE A 134 -1.68 3.59 -1.10
N VAL A 135 -0.79 2.70 -1.55
CA VAL A 135 -0.67 2.28 -2.93
C VAL A 135 -1.32 0.89 -3.00
N PRO A 136 -2.54 0.77 -3.53
CA PRO A 136 -3.39 -0.39 -3.26
C PRO A 136 -3.09 -1.59 -4.15
N CYS A 137 -1.91 -2.18 -4.00
CA CYS A 137 -1.51 -3.34 -4.78
C CYS A 137 -2.40 -4.58 -4.52
N HIS A 138 -3.17 -4.59 -3.43
CA HIS A 138 -4.15 -5.66 -3.17
C HIS A 138 -5.29 -5.67 -4.20
N ARG A 139 -5.50 -4.58 -4.95
CA ARG A 139 -6.54 -4.49 -5.99
C ARG A 139 -6.12 -5.11 -7.32
N VAL A 140 -4.88 -5.59 -7.42
CA VAL A 140 -4.40 -6.30 -8.61
C VAL A 140 -4.50 -7.81 -8.35
N VAL A 141 -5.19 -8.51 -9.23
CA VAL A 141 -5.47 -9.93 -9.11
C VAL A 141 -5.06 -10.66 -10.39
N ARG A 142 -5.03 -11.99 -10.35
CA ARG A 142 -4.73 -12.78 -11.55
C ARG A 142 -5.90 -12.72 -12.53
N THR A 143 -5.60 -12.88 -13.81
CA THR A 143 -6.62 -13.05 -14.84
C THR A 143 -7.53 -14.23 -14.45
N GLY A 144 -8.85 -14.02 -14.52
CA GLY A 144 -9.82 -15.00 -14.06
C GLY A 144 -10.25 -14.84 -12.61
N GLY A 145 -9.69 -13.84 -11.90
CA GLY A 145 -10.14 -13.47 -10.56
C GLY A 145 -9.45 -14.19 -9.40
N ALA A 146 -8.46 -15.05 -9.67
CA ALA A 146 -7.67 -15.65 -8.59
C ALA A 146 -6.91 -14.54 -7.84
N THR A 147 -6.81 -14.67 -6.51
CA THR A 147 -6.32 -13.61 -5.63
C THR A 147 -4.89 -13.14 -5.97
N GLY A 148 -4.00 -14.07 -6.33
CA GLY A 148 -2.59 -13.74 -6.53
C GLY A 148 -1.85 -13.60 -5.21
N ASN A 149 -0.57 -13.27 -5.29
CA ASN A 149 0.29 -13.15 -4.11
C ASN A 149 0.09 -11.83 -3.39
N PHE A 150 0.45 -11.81 -2.13
CA PHE A 150 0.47 -10.60 -1.31
C PHE A 150 1.51 -10.78 -0.21
N ARG A 151 2.32 -9.73 0.01
CA ARG A 151 3.40 -9.79 1.01
C ARG A 151 2.90 -10.14 2.41
N TRP A 152 1.75 -9.59 2.78
CA TRP A 152 1.19 -9.76 4.13
C TRP A 152 0.26 -10.97 4.24
N GLY A 153 0.28 -11.82 3.22
CA GLY A 153 -0.48 -13.06 3.17
C GLY A 153 -1.72 -12.97 2.30
N VAL A 154 -2.02 -14.07 1.62
CA VAL A 154 -3.19 -14.17 0.74
C VAL A 154 -4.49 -13.95 1.52
N GLU A 155 -4.53 -14.37 2.78
CA GLU A 155 -5.72 -14.22 3.60
C GLU A 155 -6.01 -12.74 3.90
N VAL A 156 -4.98 -11.94 4.19
CA VAL A 156 -5.15 -10.50 4.39
C VAL A 156 -5.66 -9.86 3.09
N LYS A 157 -5.10 -10.21 1.95
CA LYS A 157 -5.53 -9.69 0.65
C LYS A 157 -7.01 -10.03 0.40
N ARG A 158 -7.39 -11.26 0.65
CA ARG A 158 -8.77 -11.73 0.47
C ARG A 158 -9.74 -10.94 1.37
N ARG A 159 -9.35 -10.71 2.62
CA ARG A 159 -10.17 -9.95 3.58
C ARG A 159 -10.26 -8.47 3.21
N LEU A 160 -9.18 -7.88 2.67
CA LEU A 160 -9.20 -6.50 2.17
C LEU A 160 -10.18 -6.36 1.02
N LEU A 161 -10.12 -7.25 0.06
CA LEU A 161 -11.03 -7.21 -1.09
C LEU A 161 -12.49 -7.40 -0.66
N ALA A 162 -12.74 -8.30 0.30
CA ALA A 162 -14.08 -8.49 0.85
C ALA A 162 -14.54 -7.24 1.61
N HIS A 163 -13.66 -6.61 2.37
CA HIS A 163 -13.95 -5.38 3.09
C HIS A 163 -14.34 -4.26 2.13
N GLU A 164 -13.60 -4.09 1.05
CA GLU A 164 -13.89 -3.07 0.04
C GLU A 164 -15.20 -3.36 -0.72
N ALA A 165 -15.48 -4.62 -0.99
CA ALA A 165 -16.72 -4.99 -1.67
C ALA A 165 -17.95 -4.71 -0.79
N ARG A 166 -17.87 -4.95 0.52
CA ARG A 166 -18.99 -4.74 1.45
C ARG A 166 -19.28 -3.26 1.71
N ALA A 167 -18.23 -2.45 1.78
CA ALA A 167 -18.35 -1.02 2.08
C ALA A 167 -18.68 -0.19 0.86
N ARG A 168 -18.69 -0.79 -0.35
CA ARG A 168 -18.98 -0.09 -1.59
C ARG A 168 -20.43 0.36 -1.61
N PRO A 169 -20.71 1.66 -1.83
CA PRO A 169 -22.09 2.13 -2.01
C PRO A 169 -22.69 1.54 -3.27
N GLU A 170 -23.93 1.17 -3.18
CA GLU A 170 -24.69 0.65 -4.33
C GLU A 170 -25.04 1.75 -5.32
#